data_544eb6efec1c70dc09cbe3d482ba66f1
#
_entry.id   544eb6efec1c70dc09cbe3d482ba66f1
#
_cell.length_a   1.000
_cell.length_b   1.000
_cell.length_c   1.000
_cell.angle_alpha   90.00
_cell.angle_beta   90.00
_cell.angle_gamma   90.00
#
_symmetry.space_group_name_H-M   'P 1'
#
loop_
_entity.id
_entity.type
_entity.pdbx_description
1 polymer ?
#
loop_
_entity_poly.entity_id
_entity_poly.type
_entity_poly.pdbx_seq_one_letter_code
_entity_poly.pdbx_strand_id
1 'polypeptide(L)'
;APPRPFPLRPAARRAAVPDHSGSNPDKMHVDNFPLSEITKAALKKRGIDTLFDIQANVLAPALEGRDVVGRARTGTGKTLGFSLPIIESLLTSGDSRDARPRCIVLAPTRELALQMEKEIEATVPAMRTLCVYGGVAIANQERALRRGVDFVVGTPGRLIDLIQRGSLQLDNIQYCVLDEADQMLAVGFEEDVERIMQEIPQQRQTFLFSATMPAWVKRVTQKYL
;
A
#
# COMPACT_ATOMS: atom_id res chain seq x y z
N ALA A 1 -8.89 -7.65 26.59
CA ALA A 1 -9.96 -6.86 26.02
C ALA A 1 -9.88 -6.95 24.51
N PRO A 2 -10.99 -7.13 23.78
CA PRO A 2 -10.96 -7.14 22.32
C PRO A 2 -10.43 -5.80 21.82
N PRO A 3 -9.68 -5.77 20.68
CA PRO A 3 -9.23 -4.51 20.09
C PRO A 3 -10.44 -3.61 19.85
N ARG A 4 -10.32 -2.32 20.14
CA ARG A 4 -11.40 -1.38 19.85
C ARG A 4 -11.69 -1.42 18.36
N PRO A 5 -12.97 -1.55 17.95
CA PRO A 5 -13.32 -1.48 16.55
C PRO A 5 -12.85 -0.13 16.00
N PHE A 6 -12.24 -0.16 14.82
CA PHE A 6 -11.93 1.05 14.04
C PHE A 6 -13.19 1.92 14.01
N PRO A 7 -13.09 3.25 14.22
CA PRO A 7 -14.26 4.10 14.11
C PRO A 7 -14.90 3.88 12.74
N LEU A 8 -16.20 3.60 12.74
CA LEU A 8 -17.00 3.47 11.51
C LEU A 8 -16.76 4.72 10.66
N ARG A 9 -15.93 4.56 9.62
CA ARG A 9 -15.72 5.64 8.66
C ARG A 9 -16.96 5.71 7.76
N PRO A 10 -17.53 6.90 7.51
CA PRO A 10 -18.57 7.04 6.49
C PRO A 10 -18.03 6.52 5.16
N ALA A 11 -18.91 5.96 4.33
CA ALA A 11 -18.57 5.38 3.03
C ALA A 11 -17.52 6.26 2.32
N ALA A 12 -16.33 5.72 2.13
CA ALA A 12 -15.18 6.47 1.66
C ALA A 12 -15.48 7.06 0.28
N ARG A 13 -15.45 8.40 0.19
CA ARG A 13 -15.51 9.07 -1.10
C ARG A 13 -14.16 8.91 -1.77
N ARG A 14 -14.16 8.42 -3.03
CA ARG A 14 -12.95 8.34 -3.85
C ARG A 14 -12.32 9.71 -4.04
N ALA A 15 -10.99 9.76 -3.97
CA ALA A 15 -10.20 10.85 -4.49
C ALA A 15 -9.53 10.40 -5.79
N ALA A 16 -9.77 11.10 -6.89
CA ALA A 16 -8.99 10.96 -8.12
C ALA A 16 -7.78 11.91 -8.01
N VAL A 17 -6.59 11.38 -8.15
CA VAL A 17 -5.35 12.15 -8.10
C VAL A 17 -4.84 12.35 -9.52
N PRO A 18 -4.81 13.58 -10.03
CA PRO A 18 -4.29 13.89 -11.38
C PRO A 18 -2.75 13.79 -11.41
N ASP A 19 -2.24 13.40 -12.55
CA ASP A 19 -0.83 13.44 -12.89
C ASP A 19 -0.51 14.87 -13.43
N HIS A 20 -0.22 15.82 -12.55
CA HIS A 20 0.11 17.20 -12.95
C HIS A 20 1.50 17.60 -12.48
N SER A 21 2.35 17.90 -13.45
CA SER A 21 3.60 18.65 -13.32
C SER A 21 3.30 20.13 -13.26
N GLY A 22 3.57 20.81 -12.15
CA GLY A 22 3.42 22.26 -12.06
C GLY A 22 3.28 22.87 -10.67
N SER A 23 3.63 22.15 -9.63
CA SER A 23 3.55 22.65 -8.25
C SER A 23 4.77 23.50 -7.87
N ASN A 24 4.50 24.53 -7.06
CA ASN A 24 5.54 25.36 -6.46
C ASN A 24 6.38 24.52 -5.49
N PRO A 25 7.72 24.42 -5.67
CA PRO A 25 8.61 23.63 -4.80
C PRO A 25 8.48 23.96 -3.31
N ASP A 26 8.25 25.20 -2.96
CA ASP A 26 8.10 25.64 -1.57
C ASP A 26 6.86 25.02 -0.89
N LYS A 27 5.79 24.75 -1.65
CA LYS A 27 4.58 24.12 -1.13
C LYS A 27 4.74 22.60 -0.95
N MET A 28 5.72 22.00 -1.61
CA MET A 28 5.99 20.57 -1.57
C MET A 28 7.03 20.15 -0.52
N HIS A 29 7.52 21.10 0.29
CA HIS A 29 8.46 20.79 1.36
C HIS A 29 7.81 19.89 2.42
N VAL A 30 8.53 18.87 2.87
CA VAL A 30 8.04 17.83 3.80
C VAL A 30 7.47 18.43 5.09
N ASP A 31 8.05 19.53 5.57
CA ASP A 31 7.60 20.19 6.81
C ASP A 31 6.19 20.81 6.68
N ASN A 32 5.70 21.04 5.47
CA ASN A 32 4.35 21.59 5.23
C ASN A 32 3.24 20.52 5.30
N PHE A 33 3.63 19.25 5.44
CA PHE A 33 2.66 18.14 5.50
C PHE A 33 2.46 17.66 6.95
N PRO A 34 1.27 17.16 7.29
CA PRO A 34 0.95 16.63 8.62
C PRO A 34 1.55 15.23 8.83
N LEU A 35 2.88 15.16 8.76
CA LEU A 35 3.67 13.96 9.02
C LEU A 35 4.25 14.03 10.43
N SER A 36 4.39 12.87 11.07
CA SER A 36 5.05 12.75 12.37
C SER A 36 6.53 13.13 12.28
N GLU A 37 7.10 13.56 13.39
CA GLU A 37 8.54 13.89 13.46
C GLU A 37 9.43 12.67 13.12
N ILE A 38 8.95 11.45 13.43
CA ILE A 38 9.64 10.21 13.08
C ILE A 38 9.75 10.07 11.56
N THR A 39 8.65 10.26 10.84
CA THR A 39 8.61 10.18 9.37
C THR A 39 9.41 11.31 8.73
N LYS A 40 9.27 12.55 9.22
CA LYS A 40 10.05 13.69 8.71
C LYS A 40 11.55 13.48 8.88
N ALA A 41 11.98 13.01 10.05
CA ALA A 41 13.39 12.70 10.31
C ALA A 41 13.93 11.60 9.39
N ALA A 42 13.12 10.56 9.14
CA ALA A 42 13.49 9.48 8.22
C ALA A 42 13.63 9.97 6.76
N LEU A 43 12.71 10.80 6.30
CA LEU A 43 12.78 11.41 4.97
C LEU A 43 14.01 12.32 4.82
N LYS A 44 14.28 13.19 5.80
CA LYS A 44 15.48 14.03 5.83
C LYS A 44 16.77 13.22 5.80
N LYS A 45 16.85 12.13 6.56
CA LYS A 45 18.01 11.22 6.55
C LYS A 45 18.26 10.63 5.15
N ARG A 46 17.22 10.49 4.34
CA ARG A 46 17.29 10.01 2.95
C ARG A 46 17.53 11.14 1.94
N GLY A 47 17.66 12.39 2.36
CA GLY A 47 17.78 13.56 1.48
C GLY A 47 16.48 13.92 0.76
N ILE A 48 15.33 13.54 1.32
CA ILE A 48 14.01 13.85 0.76
C ILE A 48 13.42 15.03 1.54
N ASP A 49 13.66 16.22 1.04
CA ASP A 49 13.16 17.47 1.63
C ASP A 49 11.85 17.94 1.00
N THR A 50 11.55 17.47 -0.24
CA THR A 50 10.35 17.83 -0.99
C THR A 50 9.67 16.58 -1.53
N LEU A 51 8.34 16.58 -1.54
CA LEU A 51 7.53 15.53 -2.12
C LEU A 51 7.27 15.79 -3.60
N PHE A 52 7.18 14.73 -4.39
CA PHE A 52 6.68 14.82 -5.77
C PHE A 52 5.17 15.08 -5.79
N ASP A 53 4.67 15.62 -6.89
CA ASP A 53 3.24 15.94 -7.06
C ASP A 53 2.32 14.78 -6.70
N ILE A 54 2.62 13.57 -7.17
CA ILE A 54 1.82 12.38 -6.87
C ILE A 54 1.80 12.07 -5.37
N GLN A 55 2.92 12.25 -4.67
CA GLN A 55 3.03 11.99 -3.24
C GLN A 55 2.20 13.01 -2.43
N ALA A 56 2.36 14.28 -2.74
CA ALA A 56 1.63 15.36 -2.09
C ALA A 56 0.12 15.29 -2.34
N ASN A 57 -0.27 15.01 -3.59
CA ASN A 57 -1.68 14.92 -3.97
C ASN A 57 -2.40 13.69 -3.38
N VAL A 58 -1.68 12.61 -3.12
CA VAL A 58 -2.22 11.40 -2.46
C VAL A 58 -2.36 11.60 -0.96
N LEU A 59 -1.43 12.33 -0.33
CA LEU A 59 -1.28 12.35 1.13
C LEU A 59 -2.52 12.89 1.84
N ALA A 60 -3.03 14.06 1.45
CA ALA A 60 -4.17 14.68 2.13
C ALA A 60 -5.45 13.81 2.04
N PRO A 61 -5.93 13.38 0.85
CA PRO A 61 -7.12 12.54 0.78
C PRO A 61 -6.94 11.19 1.47
N ALA A 62 -5.72 10.64 1.47
CA ALA A 62 -5.44 9.39 2.13
C ALA A 62 -5.50 9.52 3.66
N LEU A 63 -4.94 10.58 4.24
CA LEU A 63 -5.04 10.85 5.68
C LEU A 63 -6.48 11.12 6.14
N GLU A 64 -7.34 11.65 5.25
CA GLU A 64 -8.78 11.77 5.50
C GLU A 64 -9.50 10.40 5.45
N GLY A 65 -8.80 9.32 5.10
CA GLY A 65 -9.34 7.97 5.01
C GLY A 65 -10.12 7.68 3.73
N ARG A 66 -9.94 8.48 2.68
CA ARG A 66 -10.56 8.24 1.37
C ARG A 66 -9.78 7.20 0.58
N ASP A 67 -10.48 6.40 -0.20
CA ASP A 67 -9.86 5.59 -1.23
C ASP A 67 -9.23 6.47 -2.30
N VAL A 68 -8.11 6.00 -2.84
CA VAL A 68 -7.31 6.79 -3.80
C VAL A 68 -7.19 6.04 -5.13
N VAL A 69 -7.52 6.73 -6.22
CA VAL A 69 -7.23 6.26 -7.58
C VAL A 69 -6.22 7.22 -8.20
N GLY A 70 -4.99 6.76 -8.38
CA GLY A 70 -3.90 7.53 -8.96
C GLY A 70 -3.57 7.08 -10.37
N ARG A 71 -3.56 8.02 -11.32
CA ARG A 71 -3.03 7.76 -12.66
C ARG A 71 -1.55 8.15 -12.68
N ALA A 72 -0.67 7.17 -12.64
CA ALA A 72 0.76 7.41 -12.55
C ALA A 72 1.57 6.30 -13.24
N ARG A 73 2.67 6.68 -13.88
CA ARG A 73 3.63 5.74 -14.50
C ARG A 73 4.62 5.20 -13.46
N THR A 74 5.37 4.16 -13.83
CA THR A 74 6.54 3.69 -13.06
C THR A 74 7.55 4.82 -12.89
N GLY A 75 8.21 4.89 -11.73
CA GLY A 75 9.26 5.88 -11.46
C GLY A 75 8.77 7.27 -11.01
N THR A 76 7.47 7.48 -10.82
CA THR A 76 6.93 8.77 -10.35
C THR A 76 6.93 8.94 -8.83
N GLY A 77 7.52 8.00 -8.08
CA GLY A 77 7.56 8.05 -6.61
C GLY A 77 6.27 7.59 -5.91
N LYS A 78 5.41 6.82 -6.58
CA LYS A 78 4.13 6.31 -6.04
C LYS A 78 4.30 5.58 -4.70
N THR A 79 5.39 4.83 -4.54
CA THR A 79 5.62 4.02 -3.33
C THR A 79 5.59 4.90 -2.08
N LEU A 80 6.28 6.02 -2.06
CA LEU A 80 6.16 7.01 -0.98
C LEU A 80 4.75 7.61 -0.92
N GLY A 81 4.12 7.85 -2.06
CA GLY A 81 2.78 8.44 -2.13
C GLY A 81 1.75 7.65 -1.34
N PHE A 82 1.73 6.33 -1.44
CA PHE A 82 0.80 5.50 -0.67
C PHE A 82 1.37 5.09 0.69
N SER A 83 2.69 4.84 0.80
CA SER A 83 3.26 4.34 2.06
C SER A 83 3.25 5.40 3.16
N LEU A 84 3.50 6.67 2.87
CA LEU A 84 3.50 7.75 3.85
C LEU A 84 2.17 7.84 4.63
N PRO A 85 0.99 8.02 4.00
CA PRO A 85 -0.26 8.11 4.73
C PRO A 85 -0.62 6.82 5.48
N ILE A 86 -0.28 5.65 4.92
CA ILE A 86 -0.49 4.37 5.59
C ILE A 86 0.38 4.26 6.84
N ILE A 87 1.67 4.57 6.74
CA ILE A 87 2.61 4.56 7.85
C ILE A 87 2.14 5.51 8.97
N GLU A 88 1.78 6.76 8.63
CA GLU A 88 1.26 7.72 9.60
C GLU A 88 0.02 7.20 10.34
N SER A 89 -0.90 6.60 9.61
CA SER A 89 -2.10 6.01 10.20
C SER A 89 -1.78 4.82 11.10
N LEU A 90 -0.82 3.98 10.72
CA LEU A 90 -0.38 2.84 11.52
C LEU A 90 0.41 3.25 12.76
N LEU A 91 1.23 4.30 12.68
CA LEU A 91 1.94 4.88 13.83
C LEU A 91 0.95 5.47 14.85
N THR A 92 -0.07 6.17 14.36
CA THR A 92 -1.11 6.79 15.23
C THR A 92 -1.99 5.73 15.90
N SER A 93 -2.30 4.62 15.23
CA SER A 93 -3.11 3.53 15.80
C SER A 93 -2.36 2.67 16.81
N GLY A 94 -1.06 2.87 16.95
CA GLY A 94 -0.20 2.17 17.89
C GLY A 94 0.26 0.79 17.42
N ASP A 95 1.16 0.20 18.19
CA ASP A 95 1.69 -1.13 17.90
C ASP A 95 0.59 -2.18 18.08
N SER A 96 0.28 -2.89 17.01
CA SER A 96 -0.58 -4.07 17.09
C SER A 96 0.26 -5.22 17.64
N ARG A 97 -0.12 -5.75 18.80
CA ARG A 97 0.46 -7.01 19.32
C ARG A 97 0.12 -8.22 18.45
N ASP A 98 -0.70 -8.01 17.42
CA ASP A 98 -1.08 -9.02 16.45
C ASP A 98 0.06 -9.20 15.42
N ALA A 99 0.40 -10.45 15.14
CA ALA A 99 1.41 -10.80 14.14
C ALA A 99 0.91 -10.67 12.69
N ARG A 100 -0.41 -10.51 12.49
CA ARG A 100 -1.05 -10.45 11.18
C ARG A 100 -0.84 -9.09 10.51
N PRO A 101 -0.63 -9.06 9.18
CA PRO A 101 -0.40 -7.81 8.44
C PRO A 101 -1.62 -6.88 8.50
N ARG A 102 -1.35 -5.59 8.54
CA ARG A 102 -2.35 -4.52 8.47
C ARG A 102 -2.43 -3.87 7.08
N CYS A 103 -1.39 -4.07 6.28
CA CYS A 103 -1.34 -3.58 4.91
C CYS A 103 -0.92 -4.67 3.94
N ILE A 104 -1.64 -4.79 2.82
CA ILE A 104 -1.27 -5.64 1.69
C ILE A 104 -1.01 -4.78 0.46
N VAL A 105 0.10 -5.02 -0.23
CA VAL A 105 0.51 -4.34 -1.46
C VAL A 105 0.70 -5.37 -2.56
N LEU A 106 -0.05 -5.25 -3.65
CA LEU A 106 0.05 -6.11 -4.82
C LEU A 106 0.88 -5.42 -5.91
N ALA A 107 1.85 -6.12 -6.44
CA ALA A 107 2.73 -5.68 -7.53
C ALA A 107 2.79 -6.73 -8.64
N PRO A 108 2.88 -6.32 -9.93
CA PRO A 108 2.87 -7.25 -11.06
C PRO A 108 4.13 -8.12 -11.17
N THR A 109 5.26 -7.65 -10.66
CA THR A 109 6.55 -8.32 -10.76
C THR A 109 7.28 -8.42 -9.42
N ARG A 110 8.15 -9.41 -9.32
CA ARG A 110 9.05 -9.61 -8.18
C ARG A 110 9.94 -8.39 -7.94
N GLU A 111 10.50 -7.84 -9.01
CA GLU A 111 11.43 -6.72 -8.97
C GLU A 111 10.77 -5.48 -8.37
N LEU A 112 9.55 -5.19 -8.80
CA LEU A 112 8.77 -4.07 -8.27
C LEU A 112 8.39 -4.30 -6.81
N ALA A 113 7.97 -5.52 -6.45
CA ALA A 113 7.65 -5.86 -5.07
C ALA A 113 8.85 -5.69 -4.12
N LEU A 114 10.05 -6.13 -4.54
CA LEU A 114 11.30 -5.95 -3.79
C LEU A 114 11.70 -4.47 -3.67
N GLN A 115 11.47 -3.68 -4.72
CA GLN A 115 11.73 -2.24 -4.69
C GLN A 115 10.82 -1.54 -3.68
N MET A 116 9.53 -1.91 -3.65
CA MET A 116 8.57 -1.36 -2.69
C MET A 116 8.91 -1.71 -1.25
N GLU A 117 9.27 -2.97 -0.97
CA GLU A 117 9.71 -3.41 0.35
C GLU A 117 10.87 -2.53 0.85
N LYS A 118 11.93 -2.39 0.05
CA LYS A 118 13.10 -1.56 0.39
C LYS A 118 12.73 -0.10 0.64
N GLU A 119 11.81 0.44 -0.15
CA GLU A 119 11.36 1.83 -0.02
C GLU A 119 10.58 2.04 1.29
N ILE A 120 9.68 1.11 1.65
CA ILE A 120 8.91 1.17 2.89
C ILE A 120 9.84 1.03 4.10
N GLU A 121 10.74 0.05 4.10
CA GLU A 121 11.73 -0.16 5.18
C GLU A 121 12.66 1.04 5.37
N ALA A 122 13.10 1.65 4.27
CA ALA A 122 13.95 2.84 4.33
C ALA A 122 13.20 4.07 4.87
N THR A 123 11.87 4.11 4.74
CA THR A 123 11.04 5.24 5.21
C THR A 123 10.79 5.16 6.70
N VAL A 124 10.41 4.00 7.21
CA VAL A 124 10.23 3.77 8.67
C VAL A 124 10.74 2.38 9.03
N PRO A 125 12.00 2.25 9.47
CA PRO A 125 12.62 0.96 9.80
C PRO A 125 11.91 0.17 10.92
N ALA A 126 11.06 0.83 11.70
CA ALA A 126 10.26 0.17 12.75
C ALA A 126 9.08 -0.64 12.19
N MET A 127 8.67 -0.41 10.92
CA MET A 127 7.61 -1.16 10.26
C MET A 127 8.16 -2.47 9.69
N ARG A 128 7.62 -3.58 10.17
CA ARG A 128 8.00 -4.93 9.71
C ARG A 128 7.39 -5.17 8.33
N THR A 129 8.20 -5.15 7.31
CA THR A 129 7.78 -5.39 5.92
C THR A 129 8.27 -6.75 5.45
N LEU A 130 7.49 -7.45 4.65
CA LEU A 130 7.87 -8.72 4.03
C LEU A 130 7.45 -8.73 2.57
N CYS A 131 8.41 -8.98 1.69
CA CYS A 131 8.14 -9.23 0.28
C CYS A 131 7.96 -10.73 0.01
N VAL A 132 6.85 -11.10 -0.65
CA VAL A 132 6.53 -12.48 -1.03
C VAL A 132 6.33 -12.61 -2.54
N TYR A 133 7.05 -13.55 -3.14
CA TYR A 133 7.04 -13.78 -4.59
C TYR A 133 7.39 -15.22 -4.94
N GLY A 134 7.05 -15.64 -6.15
CA GLY A 134 7.32 -16.96 -6.68
C GLY A 134 8.81 -17.20 -6.99
N GLY A 135 9.17 -18.47 -7.24
CA GLY A 135 10.52 -18.84 -7.63
C GLY A 135 11.53 -18.99 -6.48
N VAL A 136 11.09 -18.83 -5.22
CA VAL A 136 11.91 -19.09 -4.02
C VAL A 136 11.17 -19.99 -3.04
N ALA A 137 11.90 -20.60 -2.11
CA ALA A 137 11.32 -21.51 -1.11
C ALA A 137 10.27 -20.82 -0.25
N ILE A 138 9.02 -21.28 -0.34
CA ILE A 138 7.87 -20.71 0.37
C ILE A 138 8.04 -20.78 1.89
N ALA A 139 8.69 -21.81 2.41
CA ALA A 139 8.91 -22.02 3.84
C ALA A 139 9.64 -20.85 4.54
N ASN A 140 10.51 -20.13 3.82
CA ASN A 140 11.19 -18.96 4.36
C ASN A 140 10.22 -17.80 4.55
N GLN A 141 9.31 -17.61 3.60
CA GLN A 141 8.26 -16.57 3.66
C GLN A 141 7.24 -16.91 4.75
N GLU A 142 6.81 -18.16 4.86
CA GLU A 142 5.95 -18.62 5.95
C GLU A 142 6.58 -18.41 7.34
N ARG A 143 7.89 -18.66 7.46
CA ARG A 143 8.62 -18.43 8.73
C ARG A 143 8.67 -16.95 9.07
N ALA A 144 8.85 -16.07 8.08
CA ALA A 144 8.83 -14.62 8.27
C ALA A 144 7.43 -14.13 8.69
N LEU A 145 6.36 -14.61 8.05
CA LEU A 145 4.98 -14.29 8.42
C LEU A 145 4.67 -14.67 9.87
N ARG A 146 5.14 -15.85 10.34
CA ARG A 146 4.94 -16.26 11.74
C ARG A 146 5.63 -15.36 12.76
N ARG A 147 6.67 -14.61 12.37
CA ARG A 147 7.33 -13.61 13.25
C ARG A 147 6.52 -12.31 13.36
N GLY A 148 5.53 -12.16 12.52
CA GLY A 148 4.68 -10.98 12.44
C GLY A 148 5.24 -9.92 11.50
N VAL A 149 4.35 -9.36 10.71
CA VAL A 149 4.63 -8.29 9.75
C VAL A 149 3.51 -7.25 9.79
N ASP A 150 3.84 -6.00 9.49
CA ASP A 150 2.88 -4.91 9.37
C ASP A 150 2.45 -4.72 7.91
N PHE A 151 3.41 -4.84 6.99
CA PHE A 151 3.21 -4.79 5.54
C PHE A 151 3.57 -6.13 4.91
N VAL A 152 2.69 -6.65 4.07
CA VAL A 152 3.03 -7.71 3.12
C VAL A 152 2.97 -7.14 1.70
N VAL A 153 4.07 -7.23 0.99
CA VAL A 153 4.19 -6.79 -0.41
C VAL A 153 4.38 -8.03 -1.26
N GLY A 154 3.66 -8.20 -2.37
CA GLY A 154 3.88 -9.41 -3.14
C GLY A 154 3.25 -9.45 -4.51
N THR A 155 3.63 -10.50 -5.25
CA THR A 155 2.98 -10.85 -6.51
C THR A 155 1.73 -11.68 -6.25
N PRO A 156 0.62 -11.46 -6.98
CA PRO A 156 -0.67 -12.08 -6.71
C PRO A 156 -0.62 -13.60 -6.54
N GLY A 157 0.01 -14.33 -7.44
CA GLY A 157 0.08 -15.79 -7.37
C GLY A 157 0.71 -16.32 -6.07
N ARG A 158 1.81 -15.73 -5.57
CA ARG A 158 2.42 -16.15 -4.32
C ARG A 158 1.60 -15.74 -3.09
N LEU A 159 0.93 -14.60 -3.15
CA LEU A 159 -0.01 -14.20 -2.10
C LEU A 159 -1.14 -15.24 -1.98
N ILE A 160 -1.72 -15.67 -3.09
CA ILE A 160 -2.75 -16.73 -3.13
C ILE A 160 -2.22 -18.04 -2.54
N ASP A 161 -1.02 -18.48 -2.92
CA ASP A 161 -0.40 -19.69 -2.36
C ASP A 161 -0.33 -19.65 -0.83
N LEU A 162 0.11 -18.51 -0.27
CA LEU A 162 0.26 -18.33 1.19
C LEU A 162 -1.10 -18.23 1.90
N ILE A 163 -2.10 -17.62 1.27
CA ILE A 163 -3.48 -17.55 1.77
C ILE A 163 -4.09 -18.96 1.82
N GLN A 164 -4.01 -19.73 0.73
CA GLN A 164 -4.53 -21.09 0.64
C GLN A 164 -3.91 -22.05 1.65
N ARG A 165 -2.64 -21.83 2.00
CA ARG A 165 -1.94 -22.59 3.04
C ARG A 165 -2.29 -22.15 4.45
N GLY A 166 -3.07 -21.09 4.62
CA GLY A 166 -3.36 -20.47 5.92
C GLY A 166 -2.16 -19.81 6.58
N SER A 167 -1.04 -19.66 5.85
CA SER A 167 0.17 -19.01 6.36
C SER A 167 0.07 -17.50 6.34
N LEU A 168 -0.75 -16.93 5.45
CA LEU A 168 -1.08 -15.51 5.37
C LEU A 168 -2.55 -15.32 5.71
N GLN A 169 -2.82 -14.70 6.85
CA GLN A 169 -4.16 -14.36 7.31
C GLN A 169 -4.44 -12.89 7.01
N LEU A 170 -5.56 -12.60 6.35
CA LEU A 170 -5.89 -11.27 5.83
C LEU A 170 -6.97 -10.53 6.63
N ASP A 171 -7.53 -11.14 7.64
CA ASP A 171 -8.65 -10.62 8.44
C ASP A 171 -8.33 -9.34 9.24
N ASN A 172 -7.05 -8.96 9.35
CA ASN A 172 -6.60 -7.71 9.99
C ASN A 172 -6.16 -6.62 9.00
N ILE A 173 -6.36 -6.85 7.70
CA ILE A 173 -6.00 -5.86 6.66
C ILE A 173 -6.88 -4.61 6.78
N GLN A 174 -6.23 -3.47 6.91
CA GLN A 174 -6.83 -2.14 6.98
C GLN A 174 -6.55 -1.32 5.72
N TYR A 175 -5.46 -1.65 5.03
CA TYR A 175 -4.98 -0.97 3.83
C TYR A 175 -4.66 -1.96 2.73
N CYS A 176 -5.16 -1.67 1.53
CA CYS A 176 -4.87 -2.46 0.32
C CYS A 176 -4.34 -1.53 -0.77
N VAL A 177 -3.23 -1.92 -1.39
CA VAL A 177 -2.63 -1.17 -2.50
C VAL A 177 -2.54 -2.08 -3.72
N LEU A 178 -3.08 -1.63 -4.84
CA LEU A 178 -2.91 -2.23 -6.16
C LEU A 178 -2.01 -1.30 -6.97
N ASP A 179 -0.72 -1.64 -7.11
CA ASP A 179 0.18 -0.83 -7.94
C ASP A 179 0.40 -1.47 -9.30
N GLU A 180 0.43 -0.62 -10.32
CA GLU A 180 0.51 -1.01 -11.72
C GLU A 180 -0.58 -2.02 -12.13
N ALA A 181 -1.85 -1.67 -11.81
CA ALA A 181 -2.98 -2.56 -12.06
C ALA A 181 -3.12 -2.97 -13.53
N ASP A 182 -2.81 -2.08 -14.49
CA ASP A 182 -2.79 -2.42 -15.91
C ASP A 182 -1.69 -3.44 -16.27
N GLN A 183 -0.55 -3.43 -15.59
CA GLN A 183 0.48 -4.44 -15.76
C GLN A 183 0.07 -5.78 -15.14
N MET A 184 -0.62 -5.78 -14.01
CA MET A 184 -1.19 -7.02 -13.43
C MET A 184 -2.18 -7.67 -14.41
N LEU A 185 -3.01 -6.87 -15.10
CA LEU A 185 -3.87 -7.33 -16.18
C LEU A 185 -3.05 -7.94 -17.34
N ALA A 186 -2.00 -7.23 -17.78
CA ALA A 186 -1.19 -7.66 -18.91
C ALA A 186 -0.47 -9.01 -18.67
N VAL A 187 -0.14 -9.33 -17.42
CA VAL A 187 0.49 -10.60 -17.05
C VAL A 187 -0.51 -11.68 -16.61
N GLY A 188 -1.81 -11.41 -16.67
CA GLY A 188 -2.87 -12.40 -16.42
C GLY A 188 -3.22 -12.62 -14.96
N PHE A 189 -3.00 -11.66 -14.07
CA PHE A 189 -3.32 -11.76 -12.63
C PHE A 189 -4.74 -11.29 -12.27
N GLU A 190 -5.66 -11.12 -13.23
CA GLU A 190 -7.02 -10.63 -12.97
C GLU A 190 -7.73 -11.45 -11.89
N GLU A 191 -7.78 -12.77 -12.07
CA GLU A 191 -8.49 -13.68 -11.16
C GLU A 191 -7.84 -13.71 -9.77
N ASP A 192 -6.49 -13.74 -9.71
CA ASP A 192 -5.75 -13.75 -8.45
C ASP A 192 -5.99 -12.45 -7.66
N VAL A 193 -5.96 -11.29 -8.33
CA VAL A 193 -6.25 -10.00 -7.71
C VAL A 193 -7.67 -9.96 -7.18
N GLU A 194 -8.66 -10.34 -8.00
CA GLU A 194 -10.07 -10.34 -7.57
C GLU A 194 -10.30 -11.28 -6.41
N ARG A 195 -9.65 -12.43 -6.37
CA ARG A 195 -9.72 -13.38 -5.27
C ARG A 195 -9.15 -12.78 -3.98
N ILE A 196 -7.98 -12.16 -4.02
CA ILE A 196 -7.40 -11.47 -2.86
C ILE A 196 -8.34 -10.36 -2.37
N MET A 197 -8.91 -9.56 -3.28
CA MET A 197 -9.84 -8.48 -2.94
C MET A 197 -11.12 -8.96 -2.26
N GLN A 198 -11.54 -10.22 -2.49
CA GLN A 198 -12.68 -10.86 -1.83
C GLN A 198 -12.35 -11.40 -0.43
N GLU A 199 -11.08 -11.79 -0.19
CA GLU A 199 -10.61 -12.36 1.07
C GLU A 199 -10.29 -11.28 2.13
N ILE A 200 -9.98 -10.05 1.72
CA ILE A 200 -9.68 -8.95 2.65
C ILE A 200 -10.95 -8.26 3.15
N PRO A 201 -10.95 -7.69 4.38
CA PRO A 201 -12.12 -7.02 4.94
C PRO A 201 -12.67 -5.93 4.01
N GLN A 202 -14.00 -5.82 3.94
CA GLN A 202 -14.64 -4.74 3.17
C GLN A 202 -14.35 -3.37 3.77
N GLN A 203 -14.26 -3.30 5.10
CA GLN A 203 -13.94 -2.07 5.83
C GLN A 203 -12.44 -1.83 5.84
N ARG A 204 -11.93 -1.28 4.75
CA ARG A 204 -10.52 -0.95 4.52
C ARG A 204 -10.40 0.34 3.72
N GLN A 205 -9.19 0.86 3.63
CA GLN A 205 -8.84 1.90 2.66
C GLN A 205 -8.08 1.26 1.49
N THR A 206 -8.46 1.60 0.26
CA THR A 206 -7.87 1.02 -0.94
C THR A 206 -7.20 2.10 -1.79
N PHE A 207 -5.99 1.79 -2.25
CA PHE A 207 -5.20 2.61 -3.18
C PHE A 207 -5.04 1.83 -4.48
N LEU A 208 -5.35 2.45 -5.60
CA LEU A 208 -5.15 1.88 -6.92
C LEU A 208 -4.34 2.82 -7.79
N PHE A 209 -3.21 2.35 -8.29
CA PHE A 209 -2.36 3.07 -9.22
C PHE A 209 -2.27 2.30 -10.54
N SER A 210 -2.41 3.04 -11.64
CA SER A 210 -2.33 2.48 -12.98
C SER A 210 -1.92 3.56 -13.97
N ALA A 211 -1.11 3.23 -14.95
CA ALA A 211 -0.77 4.16 -16.03
C ALA A 211 -1.94 4.31 -17.01
N THR A 212 -2.66 3.24 -17.24
CA THR A 212 -3.83 3.19 -18.12
C THR A 212 -5.07 2.70 -17.38
N MET A 213 -6.26 2.93 -17.94
CA MET A 213 -7.54 2.53 -17.34
C MET A 213 -8.32 1.58 -18.26
N PRO A 214 -7.81 0.35 -18.53
CA PRO A 214 -8.56 -0.64 -19.30
C PRO A 214 -9.86 -1.05 -18.57
N ALA A 215 -10.72 -1.78 -19.28
CA ALA A 215 -12.05 -2.14 -18.77
C ALA A 215 -11.99 -2.88 -17.42
N TRP A 216 -11.04 -3.80 -17.26
CA TRP A 216 -10.86 -4.52 -16.00
C TRP A 216 -10.48 -3.59 -14.84
N VAL A 217 -9.51 -2.69 -15.03
CA VAL A 217 -9.10 -1.71 -13.99
C VAL A 217 -10.28 -0.85 -13.58
N LYS A 218 -11.10 -0.40 -14.55
CA LYS A 218 -12.34 0.34 -14.26
C LYS A 218 -13.33 -0.49 -13.44
N ARG A 219 -13.53 -1.78 -13.78
CA ARG A 219 -14.40 -2.68 -13.00
C ARG A 219 -13.91 -2.86 -11.57
N VAL A 220 -12.62 -3.16 -11.38
CA VAL A 220 -11.99 -3.30 -10.05
C VAL A 220 -12.17 -2.01 -9.24
N THR A 221 -11.91 -0.85 -9.86
CA THR A 221 -12.11 0.45 -9.22
C THR A 221 -13.57 0.67 -8.78
N GLN A 222 -14.55 0.27 -9.61
CA GLN A 222 -15.96 0.46 -9.28
C GLN A 222 -16.47 -0.52 -8.22
N LYS A 223 -15.89 -1.72 -8.18
CA LYS A 223 -16.35 -2.80 -7.30
C LYS A 223 -15.75 -2.71 -5.89
N TYR A 224 -14.51 -2.23 -5.76
CA TYR A 224 -13.74 -2.36 -4.51
C TYR A 224 -13.31 -1.03 -3.88
N LEU A 225 -13.47 0.07 -4.60
CA LEU A 225 -13.25 1.45 -4.15
C LEU A 225 -14.58 2.24 -4.29
#